data_acc01c32949df44abd91c93573e42220
#
_entry.id   acc01c32949df44abd91c93573e42220
#
_cell.length_a   1.000
_cell.length_b   1.000
_cell.length_c   1.000
_cell.angle_alpha   90.00
_cell.angle_beta   90.00
_cell.angle_gamma   90.00
#
_symmetry.space_group_name_H-M   'P 1'
#
loop_
_entity.id
_entity.type
_entity.pdbx_description
1 polymer ?
#
loop_
_entity_poly.entity_id
_entity_poly.type
_entity_poly.pdbx_seq_one_letter_code
_entity_poly.pdbx_strand_id
1 'polypeptide(L)'
;MMKDFLAIADYSPPELQELLDSAVALKKEWQEGGNPPLLKNKVLAMIFQKPSLRTRVSFDMAMRHLGGDALYLSPAEIGLGKRESIADVARVLSGYVDAIMARVFDHAHVLELAKWADIPVINGLSDYNHPCQAAADALTIQENFGNLKGLKVTFIGDGNNVAVSLMHFCAKLGADFTIGHPQGYGLDPDAVALAESFAAASGSEIHQIIDPVAAVKGAQVIYTDTWVSMGQDDESAKRKSVFPPYQVNQTLLKKAAKDAIVMHCLPAHRGEEITDEVADGPQSRLFPQAHNRLHAQKAILVKLLA
;
A
#
# COMPACT_ATOMS: atom_id res chain seq x y z
N MET A 1 15.24 16.53 3.01
CA MET A 1 14.23 15.57 3.49
C MET A 1 12.96 15.84 2.71
N MET A 2 12.31 14.82 2.13
CA MET A 2 11.04 15.04 1.42
C MET A 2 9.97 15.48 2.42
N LYS A 3 9.17 16.47 2.03
CA LYS A 3 8.11 17.01 2.87
C LYS A 3 6.91 16.05 2.99
N ASP A 4 6.59 15.34 1.92
CA ASP A 4 5.34 14.60 1.74
C ASP A 4 5.59 13.10 1.54
N PHE A 5 4.57 12.24 1.73
CA PHE A 5 4.59 10.81 1.41
C PHE A 5 3.47 10.48 0.40
N LEU A 6 3.71 10.75 -0.90
CA LEU A 6 2.69 10.66 -1.94
C LEU A 6 2.80 9.37 -2.77
N ALA A 7 4.01 8.92 -3.08
CA ALA A 7 4.27 7.70 -3.83
C ALA A 7 5.58 7.05 -3.39
N ILE A 8 5.70 5.72 -3.55
CA ILE A 8 6.96 4.99 -3.34
C ILE A 8 8.03 5.46 -4.31
N ALA A 9 7.63 5.85 -5.51
CA ALA A 9 8.53 6.37 -6.54
C ALA A 9 9.36 7.57 -6.09
N ASP A 10 8.84 8.39 -5.18
CA ASP A 10 9.46 9.63 -4.72
C ASP A 10 10.66 9.42 -3.79
N TYR A 11 10.79 8.23 -3.20
CA TYR A 11 11.82 7.93 -2.20
C TYR A 11 12.97 7.14 -2.80
N SER A 12 14.19 7.41 -2.36
CA SER A 12 15.36 6.61 -2.71
C SER A 12 15.36 5.25 -2.01
N PRO A 13 16.06 4.23 -2.54
CA PRO A 13 16.19 2.93 -1.88
C PRO A 13 16.69 2.99 -0.43
N PRO A 14 17.70 3.80 -0.08
CA PRO A 14 18.12 3.95 1.32
C PRO A 14 17.02 4.52 2.23
N GLU A 15 16.24 5.51 1.76
CA GLU A 15 15.14 6.10 2.54
C GLU A 15 14.00 5.10 2.77
N LEU A 16 13.72 4.22 1.79
CA LEU A 16 12.73 3.15 1.94
C LEU A 16 13.23 2.08 2.92
N GLN A 17 14.51 1.72 2.89
CA GLN A 17 15.09 0.79 3.86
C GLN A 17 15.07 1.37 5.28
N GLU A 18 15.46 2.64 5.45
CA GLU A 18 15.36 3.35 6.74
C GLU A 18 13.93 3.36 7.28
N LEU A 19 12.94 3.56 6.40
CA LEU A 19 11.52 3.49 6.76
C LEU A 19 11.13 2.11 7.30
N LEU A 20 11.58 1.04 6.64
CA LEU A 20 11.32 -0.33 7.09
C LEU A 20 12.02 -0.64 8.41
N ASP A 21 13.27 -0.23 8.58
CA ASP A 21 14.04 -0.44 9.81
C ASP A 21 13.40 0.31 10.99
N SER A 22 12.92 1.54 10.75
CA SER A 22 12.15 2.31 11.73
C SER A 22 10.84 1.61 12.09
N ALA A 23 10.12 1.05 11.10
CA ALA A 23 8.88 0.31 11.35
C ALA A 23 9.11 -0.94 12.21
N VAL A 24 10.19 -1.68 11.95
CA VAL A 24 10.61 -2.84 12.77
C VAL A 24 10.92 -2.41 14.20
N ALA A 25 11.70 -1.35 14.38
CA ALA A 25 12.07 -0.83 15.70
C ALA A 25 10.82 -0.39 16.50
N LEU A 26 9.96 0.42 15.89
CA LEU A 26 8.71 0.91 16.51
C LEU A 26 7.73 -0.23 16.83
N LYS A 27 7.70 -1.30 16.02
CA LYS A 27 6.91 -2.49 16.27
C LYS A 27 7.44 -3.24 17.51
N LYS A 28 8.75 -3.42 17.57
CA LYS A 28 9.43 -4.08 18.71
C LYS A 28 9.20 -3.31 20.01
N GLU A 29 9.44 -2.00 20.03
CA GLU A 29 9.20 -1.15 21.21
C GLU A 29 7.76 -1.29 21.71
N TRP A 30 6.79 -1.28 20.78
CA TRP A 30 5.38 -1.43 21.13
C TRP A 30 5.11 -2.77 21.84
N GLN A 31 5.71 -3.84 21.36
CA GLN A 31 5.58 -5.18 21.97
C GLN A 31 6.26 -5.28 23.34
N GLU A 32 7.28 -4.48 23.59
CA GLU A 32 8.08 -4.46 24.82
C GLU A 32 7.55 -3.48 25.89
N GLY A 33 6.44 -2.76 25.61
CA GLY A 33 5.81 -1.90 26.63
C GLY A 33 5.28 -0.57 26.13
N GLY A 34 5.34 -0.30 24.84
CA GLY A 34 4.84 0.93 24.22
C GLY A 34 5.91 1.76 23.55
N ASN A 35 5.49 2.68 22.68
CA ASN A 35 6.41 3.61 22.03
C ASN A 35 6.61 4.87 22.87
N PRO A 36 7.78 5.51 22.81
CA PRO A 36 7.96 6.85 23.35
C PRO A 36 7.04 7.86 22.63
N PRO A 37 6.61 8.94 23.30
CA PRO A 37 5.68 9.92 22.74
C PRO A 37 6.36 10.86 21.74
N LEU A 38 6.89 10.32 20.65
CA LEU A 38 7.67 11.03 19.61
C LEU A 38 6.87 12.13 18.93
N LEU A 39 5.54 12.01 18.89
CA LEU A 39 4.63 12.97 18.26
C LEU A 39 3.76 13.70 19.27
N LYS A 40 4.29 13.92 20.48
CA LYS A 40 3.57 14.68 21.53
C LYS A 40 3.14 16.04 21.01
N ASN A 41 1.85 16.38 21.21
CA ASN A 41 1.21 17.62 20.76
C ASN A 41 1.07 17.77 19.24
N LYS A 42 1.37 16.73 18.45
CA LYS A 42 1.13 16.70 17.00
C LYS A 42 -0.27 16.21 16.69
N VAL A 43 -0.89 16.79 15.66
CA VAL A 43 -2.24 16.46 15.21
C VAL A 43 -2.22 16.11 13.72
N LEU A 44 -2.80 14.95 13.38
CA LEU A 44 -3.00 14.50 12.00
C LEU A 44 -4.45 14.73 11.57
N ALA A 45 -4.70 15.55 10.55
CA ALA A 45 -6.01 15.59 9.88
C ALA A 45 -6.12 14.43 8.88
N MET A 46 -7.17 13.62 9.01
CA MET A 46 -7.42 12.47 8.14
C MET A 46 -8.63 12.74 7.24
N ILE A 47 -8.38 13.13 5.99
CA ILE A 47 -9.40 13.39 4.97
C ILE A 47 -9.80 12.09 4.27
N PHE A 48 -11.10 11.80 4.21
CA PHE A 48 -11.63 10.64 3.50
C PHE A 48 -12.69 11.07 2.48
N GLN A 49 -12.46 10.81 1.20
CA GLN A 49 -13.51 10.85 0.17
C GLN A 49 -14.31 9.53 0.14
N LYS A 50 -13.73 8.42 0.64
CA LYS A 50 -14.40 7.13 0.82
C LYS A 50 -14.01 6.51 2.18
N PRO A 51 -14.98 5.98 2.94
CA PRO A 51 -14.71 5.33 4.22
C PRO A 51 -13.72 4.17 4.13
N SER A 52 -12.92 3.99 5.16
CA SER A 52 -12.01 2.85 5.30
C SER A 52 -11.74 2.53 6.76
N LEU A 53 -12.16 1.34 7.21
CA LEU A 53 -11.90 0.85 8.56
C LEU A 53 -10.40 0.81 8.86
N ARG A 54 -9.64 0.09 8.02
CA ARG A 54 -8.20 -0.15 8.24
C ARG A 54 -7.39 1.13 8.25
N THR A 55 -7.54 1.98 7.24
CA THR A 55 -6.79 3.23 7.15
C THR A 55 -7.12 4.17 8.30
N ARG A 56 -8.41 4.32 8.66
CA ARG A 56 -8.84 5.17 9.77
C ARG A 56 -8.24 4.70 11.10
N VAL A 57 -8.46 3.43 11.44
CA VAL A 57 -8.06 2.91 12.75
C VAL A 57 -6.54 2.84 12.86
N SER A 58 -5.83 2.43 11.80
CA SER A 58 -4.37 2.29 11.87
C SER A 58 -3.66 3.65 12.00
N PHE A 59 -4.10 4.71 11.31
CA PHE A 59 -3.51 6.05 11.48
C PHE A 59 -3.89 6.69 12.83
N ASP A 60 -5.14 6.57 13.28
CA ASP A 60 -5.57 7.05 14.59
C ASP A 60 -4.73 6.38 15.71
N MET A 61 -4.62 5.05 15.68
CA MET A 61 -3.82 4.32 16.65
C MET A 61 -2.33 4.59 16.52
N ALA A 62 -1.80 4.81 15.31
CA ALA A 62 -0.39 5.18 15.13
C ALA A 62 -0.07 6.51 15.79
N MET A 63 -0.90 7.53 15.61
CA MET A 63 -0.75 8.83 16.30
C MET A 63 -0.83 8.67 17.82
N ARG A 64 -1.85 7.98 18.34
CA ARG A 64 -2.02 7.76 19.78
C ARG A 64 -0.86 6.98 20.42
N HIS A 65 -0.35 5.95 19.77
CA HIS A 65 0.80 5.18 20.26
C HIS A 65 2.07 6.04 20.33
N LEU A 66 2.18 7.08 19.51
CA LEU A 66 3.30 8.01 19.48
C LEU A 66 3.04 9.31 20.28
N GLY A 67 1.93 9.38 21.03
CA GLY A 67 1.59 10.52 21.89
C GLY A 67 0.94 11.73 21.20
N GLY A 68 0.53 11.57 19.93
CA GLY A 68 -0.21 12.58 19.16
C GLY A 68 -1.71 12.28 19.09
N ASP A 69 -2.43 13.12 18.36
CA ASP A 69 -3.87 13.02 18.11
C ASP A 69 -4.19 12.95 16.62
N ALA A 70 -5.39 12.44 16.27
CA ALA A 70 -5.87 12.36 14.90
C ALA A 70 -7.33 12.84 14.81
N LEU A 71 -7.62 13.65 13.78
CA LEU A 71 -8.96 14.15 13.47
C LEU A 71 -9.50 13.45 12.23
N TYR A 72 -10.62 12.76 12.39
CA TYR A 72 -11.32 12.18 11.24
C TYR A 72 -12.23 13.21 10.59
N LEU A 73 -12.00 13.46 9.31
CA LEU A 73 -12.75 14.39 8.49
C LEU A 73 -13.50 13.61 7.41
N SER A 74 -14.81 13.45 7.63
CA SER A 74 -15.66 12.62 6.76
C SER A 74 -15.95 13.29 5.41
N PRO A 75 -16.35 12.52 4.38
CA PRO A 75 -16.74 13.07 3.09
C PRO A 75 -17.86 14.13 3.19
N ALA A 76 -18.79 13.93 4.12
CA ALA A 76 -19.92 14.86 4.32
C ALA A 76 -19.49 16.19 4.94
N GLU A 77 -18.44 16.20 5.77
CA GLU A 77 -17.93 17.38 6.44
C GLU A 77 -17.09 18.25 5.51
N ILE A 78 -16.19 17.64 4.75
CA ILE A 78 -15.25 18.40 3.90
C ILE A 78 -15.81 18.64 2.51
N GLY A 79 -16.39 17.62 1.84
CA GLY A 79 -16.80 17.71 0.45
C GLY A 79 -15.66 18.14 -0.47
N LEU A 80 -14.45 17.59 -0.27
CA LEU A 80 -13.20 17.97 -0.92
C LEU A 80 -13.34 18.11 -2.43
N GLY A 81 -13.00 19.27 -2.99
CA GLY A 81 -13.11 19.59 -4.41
C GLY A 81 -14.54 19.82 -4.91
N LYS A 82 -15.57 19.76 -4.03
CA LYS A 82 -16.98 20.03 -4.37
C LYS A 82 -17.57 21.20 -3.58
N ARG A 83 -17.51 21.12 -2.27
CA ARG A 83 -17.99 22.18 -1.37
C ARG A 83 -16.95 23.29 -1.24
N GLU A 84 -15.68 22.92 -1.20
CA GLU A 84 -14.56 23.83 -1.02
C GLU A 84 -13.41 23.43 -1.93
N SER A 85 -12.60 24.39 -2.38
CA SER A 85 -11.43 24.08 -3.21
C SER A 85 -10.38 23.31 -2.42
N ILE A 86 -9.66 22.40 -3.09
CA ILE A 86 -8.60 21.62 -2.46
C ILE A 86 -7.51 22.52 -1.90
N ALA A 87 -7.19 23.60 -2.64
CA ALA A 87 -6.20 24.59 -2.25
C ALA A 87 -6.59 25.33 -0.94
N ASP A 88 -7.86 25.69 -0.77
CA ASP A 88 -8.31 26.37 0.43
C ASP A 88 -8.33 25.43 1.64
N VAL A 89 -8.81 24.21 1.47
CA VAL A 89 -8.73 23.15 2.50
C VAL A 89 -7.28 22.93 2.97
N ALA A 90 -6.33 22.83 2.02
CA ALA A 90 -4.91 22.63 2.34
C ALA A 90 -4.34 23.80 3.17
N ARG A 91 -4.61 25.04 2.77
CA ARG A 91 -4.15 26.25 3.47
C ARG A 91 -4.76 26.40 4.87
N VAL A 92 -6.06 26.17 5.00
CA VAL A 92 -6.75 26.23 6.30
C VAL A 92 -6.22 25.19 7.26
N LEU A 93 -6.08 23.94 6.80
CA LEU A 93 -5.56 22.87 7.65
C LEU A 93 -4.09 23.08 8.03
N SER A 94 -3.28 23.70 7.16
CA SER A 94 -1.89 24.05 7.49
C SER A 94 -1.74 24.96 8.70
N GLY A 95 -2.78 25.76 9.02
CA GLY A 95 -2.82 26.60 10.21
C GLY A 95 -3.36 25.91 11.47
N TYR A 96 -3.92 24.71 11.36
CA TYR A 96 -4.62 24.05 12.46
C TYR A 96 -4.00 22.73 12.92
N VAL A 97 -3.31 22.02 12.03
CA VAL A 97 -2.76 20.67 12.29
C VAL A 97 -1.32 20.57 11.80
N ASP A 98 -0.65 19.47 12.12
CA ASP A 98 0.77 19.25 11.78
C ASP A 98 0.98 18.41 10.53
N ALA A 99 -0.01 17.63 10.10
CA ALA A 99 0.02 16.87 8.85
C ALA A 99 -1.40 16.59 8.34
N ILE A 100 -1.49 16.28 7.04
CA ILE A 100 -2.72 15.83 6.38
C ILE A 100 -2.50 14.42 5.82
N MET A 101 -3.36 13.46 6.17
CA MET A 101 -3.51 12.21 5.44
C MET A 101 -4.77 12.29 4.60
N ALA A 102 -4.67 11.99 3.31
CA ALA A 102 -5.81 12.02 2.41
C ALA A 102 -6.02 10.66 1.72
N ARG A 103 -7.25 10.14 1.81
CA ARG A 103 -7.73 9.00 1.04
C ARG A 103 -8.74 9.50 0.03
N VAL A 104 -8.32 9.56 -1.23
CA VAL A 104 -9.03 10.22 -2.34
C VAL A 104 -9.38 9.23 -3.44
N PHE A 105 -10.27 9.65 -4.37
CA PHE A 105 -10.47 8.93 -5.62
C PHE A 105 -9.36 9.31 -6.60
N ASP A 106 -9.32 10.54 -7.06
CA ASP A 106 -8.38 11.04 -8.05
C ASP A 106 -7.02 11.40 -7.40
N HIS A 107 -5.93 10.87 -7.94
CA HIS A 107 -4.58 11.16 -7.47
C HIS A 107 -4.22 12.65 -7.55
N ALA A 108 -4.78 13.38 -8.52
CA ALA A 108 -4.58 14.82 -8.62
C ALA A 108 -4.99 15.58 -7.35
N HIS A 109 -5.99 15.08 -6.60
CA HIS A 109 -6.42 15.70 -5.36
C HIS A 109 -5.34 15.68 -4.26
N VAL A 110 -4.60 14.56 -4.13
CA VAL A 110 -3.52 14.50 -3.12
C VAL A 110 -2.31 15.31 -3.56
N LEU A 111 -2.03 15.37 -4.86
CA LEU A 111 -0.98 16.23 -5.40
C LEU A 111 -1.31 17.72 -5.19
N GLU A 112 -2.56 18.11 -5.38
CA GLU A 112 -3.00 19.50 -5.14
C GLU A 112 -2.96 19.84 -3.66
N LEU A 113 -3.38 18.95 -2.75
CA LEU A 113 -3.18 19.14 -1.30
C LEU A 113 -1.71 19.37 -0.97
N ALA A 114 -0.79 18.54 -1.47
CA ALA A 114 0.64 18.65 -1.23
C ALA A 114 1.25 19.95 -1.78
N LYS A 115 0.72 20.43 -2.91
CA LYS A 115 1.13 21.70 -3.52
C LYS A 115 0.80 22.92 -2.66
N TRP A 116 -0.35 22.91 -2.00
CA TRP A 116 -0.88 24.09 -1.31
C TRP A 116 -0.75 24.04 0.22
N ALA A 117 -0.46 22.87 0.79
CA ALA A 117 -0.20 22.74 2.21
C ALA A 117 1.25 23.15 2.55
N ASP A 118 1.43 23.85 3.66
CA ASP A 118 2.74 24.14 4.24
C ASP A 118 3.24 22.99 5.14
N ILE A 119 2.35 22.07 5.49
CA ILE A 119 2.58 20.90 6.33
C ILE A 119 2.66 19.62 5.47
N PRO A 120 3.23 18.50 5.99
CA PRO A 120 3.31 17.22 5.28
C PRO A 120 1.95 16.68 4.86
N VAL A 121 1.90 16.10 3.64
CA VAL A 121 0.75 15.39 3.10
C VAL A 121 1.10 13.92 2.87
N ILE A 122 0.21 13.03 3.33
CA ILE A 122 0.35 11.58 3.23
C ILE A 122 -0.76 11.04 2.33
N ASN A 123 -0.40 10.34 1.27
CA ASN A 123 -1.34 9.61 0.44
C ASN A 123 -1.80 8.31 1.15
N GLY A 124 -2.98 8.33 1.72
CA GLY A 124 -3.61 7.17 2.35
C GLY A 124 -4.13 6.14 1.35
N LEU A 125 -4.48 6.57 0.14
CA LEU A 125 -4.81 5.84 -1.08
C LEU A 125 -5.35 6.83 -2.13
N SER A 126 -5.00 6.61 -3.38
CA SER A 126 -5.63 7.21 -4.56
C SER A 126 -5.92 6.14 -5.63
N ASP A 127 -6.54 6.50 -6.75
CA ASP A 127 -6.72 5.59 -7.90
C ASP A 127 -5.39 5.13 -8.51
N TYR A 128 -4.36 5.97 -8.46
CA TYR A 128 -3.04 5.67 -9.03
C TYR A 128 -2.17 4.79 -8.14
N ASN A 129 -2.14 5.02 -6.81
CA ASN A 129 -1.23 4.29 -5.91
C ASN A 129 -1.73 4.18 -4.46
N HIS A 130 -1.11 3.25 -3.69
CA HIS A 130 -1.37 3.02 -2.27
C HIS A 130 -0.06 2.86 -1.48
N PRO A 131 0.76 3.92 -1.33
CA PRO A 131 2.12 3.80 -0.79
C PRO A 131 2.18 3.31 0.66
N CYS A 132 1.19 3.67 1.49
CA CYS A 132 1.11 3.18 2.88
C CYS A 132 0.82 1.67 2.97
N GLN A 133 0.16 1.09 1.96
CA GLN A 133 -0.01 -0.36 1.87
C GLN A 133 1.31 -1.01 1.46
N ALA A 134 1.95 -0.52 0.40
CA ALA A 134 3.21 -1.08 -0.07
C ALA A 134 4.31 -1.05 1.00
N ALA A 135 4.36 -0.04 1.85
CA ALA A 135 5.26 0.00 3.00
C ALA A 135 4.98 -1.13 4.02
N ALA A 136 3.70 -1.42 4.30
CA ALA A 136 3.31 -2.53 5.16
C ALA A 136 3.56 -3.90 4.50
N ASP A 137 3.42 -3.98 3.19
CA ASP A 137 3.70 -5.19 2.41
C ASP A 137 5.20 -5.51 2.45
N ALA A 138 6.04 -4.52 2.19
CA ALA A 138 7.49 -4.65 2.24
C ALA A 138 7.98 -5.02 3.66
N LEU A 139 7.41 -4.42 4.70
CA LEU A 139 7.67 -4.79 6.10
C LEU A 139 7.32 -6.26 6.36
N THR A 140 6.17 -6.73 5.85
CA THR A 140 5.74 -8.12 6.02
C THR A 140 6.66 -9.09 5.27
N ILE A 141 7.10 -8.73 4.07
CA ILE A 141 8.07 -9.51 3.30
C ILE A 141 9.41 -9.55 4.05
N GLN A 142 9.91 -8.42 4.54
CA GLN A 142 11.15 -8.35 5.31
C GLN A 142 11.10 -9.20 6.58
N GLU A 143 9.99 -9.23 7.29
CA GLU A 143 9.81 -10.07 8.49
C GLU A 143 9.85 -11.57 8.20
N ASN A 144 9.45 -12.00 6.99
CA ASN A 144 9.43 -13.42 6.61
C ASN A 144 10.72 -13.88 5.94
N PHE A 145 11.43 -13.00 5.22
CA PHE A 145 12.59 -13.37 4.41
C PHE A 145 13.88 -12.60 4.75
N GLY A 146 13.82 -11.66 5.69
CA GLY A 146 14.96 -10.85 6.12
C GLY A 146 15.21 -9.61 5.25
N ASN A 147 15.07 -9.70 3.95
CA ASN A 147 15.16 -8.57 3.02
C ASN A 147 14.33 -8.85 1.75
N LEU A 148 14.24 -7.86 0.85
CA LEU A 148 13.51 -8.01 -0.41
C LEU A 148 14.41 -8.44 -1.57
N LYS A 149 15.71 -8.15 -1.51
CA LYS A 149 16.63 -8.33 -2.62
C LYS A 149 16.71 -9.78 -3.10
N GLY A 150 16.48 -10.00 -4.40
CA GLY A 150 16.53 -11.29 -5.04
C GLY A 150 15.29 -12.17 -4.82
N LEU A 151 14.27 -11.67 -4.11
CA LEU A 151 12.98 -12.37 -4.00
C LEU A 151 12.18 -12.23 -5.30
N LYS A 152 11.32 -13.22 -5.56
CA LYS A 152 10.31 -13.18 -6.61
C LYS A 152 8.95 -12.88 -6.00
N VAL A 153 8.43 -11.69 -6.25
CA VAL A 153 7.11 -11.23 -5.81
C VAL A 153 6.15 -11.28 -7.00
N THR A 154 5.08 -12.05 -6.87
CA THR A 154 4.08 -12.18 -7.93
C THR A 154 2.73 -11.65 -7.46
N PHE A 155 2.20 -10.68 -8.18
CA PHE A 155 0.84 -10.19 -8.03
C PHE A 155 -0.08 -10.92 -9.02
N ILE A 156 -1.22 -11.43 -8.56
CA ILE A 156 -2.20 -12.14 -9.38
C ILE A 156 -3.52 -11.39 -9.35
N GLY A 157 -3.92 -10.85 -10.50
CA GLY A 157 -5.18 -10.08 -10.61
C GLY A 157 -5.08 -8.88 -11.52
N ASP A 158 -5.70 -7.79 -11.11
CA ASP A 158 -5.78 -6.51 -11.83
C ASP A 158 -4.55 -5.63 -11.59
N GLY A 159 -4.05 -4.98 -12.63
CA GLY A 159 -2.96 -3.99 -12.55
C GLY A 159 -3.39 -2.69 -11.86
N ASN A 160 -3.86 -2.78 -10.62
CA ASN A 160 -4.43 -1.69 -9.86
C ASN A 160 -3.37 -0.85 -9.08
N ASN A 161 -3.84 0.14 -8.34
CA ASN A 161 -3.02 1.04 -7.52
C ASN A 161 -2.16 0.33 -6.46
N VAL A 162 -2.60 -0.81 -5.94
CA VAL A 162 -1.81 -1.62 -4.98
C VAL A 162 -0.66 -2.30 -5.71
N ALA A 163 -0.93 -2.89 -6.88
CA ALA A 163 0.07 -3.53 -7.72
C ALA A 163 1.15 -2.53 -8.17
N VAL A 164 0.77 -1.31 -8.58
CA VAL A 164 1.70 -0.22 -8.94
C VAL A 164 2.65 0.10 -7.78
N SER A 165 2.12 0.31 -6.58
CA SER A 165 2.94 0.67 -5.43
C SER A 165 3.87 -0.45 -4.99
N LEU A 166 3.40 -1.70 -5.02
CA LEU A 166 4.21 -2.87 -4.69
C LEU A 166 5.31 -3.09 -5.73
N MET A 167 5.01 -2.94 -7.02
CA MET A 167 5.98 -3.01 -8.11
C MET A 167 7.11 -1.99 -7.91
N HIS A 168 6.78 -0.72 -7.63
CA HIS A 168 7.79 0.31 -7.39
C HIS A 168 8.66 -0.01 -6.16
N PHE A 169 8.06 -0.55 -5.10
CA PHE A 169 8.81 -0.95 -3.91
C PHE A 169 9.78 -2.10 -4.21
N CYS A 170 9.31 -3.13 -4.90
CA CYS A 170 10.12 -4.27 -5.34
C CYS A 170 11.28 -3.82 -6.24
N ALA A 171 10.97 -3.03 -7.28
CA ALA A 171 11.96 -2.51 -8.21
C ALA A 171 13.08 -1.72 -7.52
N LYS A 172 12.75 -0.89 -6.53
CA LYS A 172 13.74 -0.10 -5.79
C LYS A 172 14.60 -0.92 -4.83
N LEU A 173 14.03 -1.95 -4.18
CA LEU A 173 14.76 -2.78 -3.22
C LEU A 173 15.32 -4.08 -3.80
N GLY A 174 15.29 -4.24 -5.13
CA GLY A 174 15.96 -5.33 -5.82
C GLY A 174 15.21 -6.67 -5.76
N ALA A 175 13.89 -6.67 -5.59
CA ALA A 175 13.04 -7.83 -5.76
C ALA A 175 12.49 -7.88 -7.20
N ASP A 176 12.46 -9.06 -7.81
CA ASP A 176 11.77 -9.25 -9.08
C ASP A 176 10.26 -9.16 -8.86
N PHE A 177 9.58 -8.42 -9.73
CA PHE A 177 8.14 -8.28 -9.68
C PHE A 177 7.49 -8.85 -10.94
N THR A 178 6.52 -9.73 -10.75
CA THR A 178 5.72 -10.28 -11.83
C THR A 178 4.24 -10.00 -11.56
N ILE A 179 3.49 -9.55 -12.56
CA ILE A 179 2.04 -9.55 -12.51
C ILE A 179 1.47 -10.60 -13.46
N GLY A 180 0.60 -11.48 -12.93
CA GLY A 180 -0.23 -12.39 -13.71
C GLY A 180 -1.63 -11.79 -13.85
N HIS A 181 -2.03 -11.39 -15.07
CA HIS A 181 -3.27 -10.64 -15.29
C HIS A 181 -4.01 -11.07 -16.56
N PRO A 182 -5.35 -10.95 -16.62
CA PRO A 182 -6.09 -11.13 -17.87
C PRO A 182 -5.66 -10.10 -18.94
N GLN A 183 -5.79 -10.46 -20.19
CA GLN A 183 -5.52 -9.52 -21.27
C GLN A 183 -6.38 -8.24 -21.14
N GLY A 184 -5.72 -7.09 -21.18
CA GLY A 184 -6.36 -5.77 -21.02
C GLY A 184 -6.47 -5.28 -19.56
N TYR A 185 -5.96 -6.05 -18.58
CA TYR A 185 -5.96 -5.70 -17.16
C TYR A 185 -4.54 -5.62 -16.57
N GLY A 186 -3.55 -5.31 -17.42
CA GLY A 186 -2.17 -5.07 -16.98
C GLY A 186 -1.97 -3.75 -16.27
N LEU A 187 -0.74 -3.51 -15.88
CA LEU A 187 -0.31 -2.27 -15.24
C LEU A 187 -0.28 -1.10 -16.23
N ASP A 188 -0.43 0.10 -15.70
CA ASP A 188 -0.25 1.34 -16.45
C ASP A 188 1.16 1.40 -17.08
N PRO A 189 1.29 1.67 -18.39
CA PRO A 189 2.58 1.65 -19.08
C PRO A 189 3.60 2.67 -18.53
N ASP A 190 3.16 3.85 -18.10
CA ASP A 190 4.04 4.87 -17.53
C ASP A 190 4.56 4.44 -16.16
N ALA A 191 3.71 3.80 -15.35
CA ALA A 191 4.12 3.22 -14.07
C ALA A 191 5.13 2.07 -14.27
N VAL A 192 4.96 1.25 -15.30
CA VAL A 192 5.90 0.16 -15.66
C VAL A 192 7.24 0.75 -16.12
N ALA A 193 7.24 1.71 -17.04
CA ALA A 193 8.47 2.35 -17.52
C ALA A 193 9.26 3.00 -16.37
N LEU A 194 8.57 3.59 -15.40
CA LEU A 194 9.19 4.13 -14.20
C LEU A 194 9.80 3.02 -13.33
N ALA A 195 9.09 1.91 -13.13
CA ALA A 195 9.59 0.76 -12.38
C ALA A 195 10.81 0.11 -13.04
N GLU A 196 10.82 -0.01 -14.37
CA GLU A 196 11.96 -0.52 -15.14
C GLU A 196 13.23 0.34 -14.95
N SER A 197 13.05 1.67 -14.85
CA SER A 197 14.17 2.56 -14.53
C SER A 197 14.77 2.31 -13.14
N PHE A 198 13.95 1.97 -12.15
CA PHE A 198 14.41 1.59 -10.82
C PHE A 198 15.03 0.20 -10.80
N ALA A 199 14.43 -0.74 -11.54
CA ALA A 199 14.91 -2.11 -11.67
C ALA A 199 16.29 -2.18 -12.33
N ALA A 200 16.54 -1.35 -13.34
CA ALA A 200 17.86 -1.22 -13.97
C ALA A 200 18.96 -0.81 -12.96
N ALA A 201 18.61 0.00 -11.97
CA ALA A 201 19.57 0.44 -10.94
C ALA A 201 19.75 -0.60 -9.82
N SER A 202 18.72 -1.36 -9.47
CA SER A 202 18.74 -2.35 -8.39
C SER A 202 19.16 -3.76 -8.85
N GLY A 203 19.06 -4.04 -10.15
CA GLY A 203 19.32 -5.35 -10.77
C GLY A 203 18.12 -6.31 -10.69
N SER A 204 16.89 -5.80 -10.45
CA SER A 204 15.66 -6.58 -10.46
C SER A 204 15.00 -6.61 -11.85
N GLU A 205 13.98 -7.45 -12.01
CA GLU A 205 13.24 -7.61 -13.27
C GLU A 205 11.75 -7.36 -13.04
N ILE A 206 11.08 -6.77 -14.06
CA ILE A 206 9.64 -6.50 -14.06
C ILE A 206 9.00 -7.27 -15.20
N HIS A 207 7.97 -8.09 -14.90
CA HIS A 207 7.29 -8.91 -15.89
C HIS A 207 5.78 -8.78 -15.81
N GLN A 208 5.13 -8.81 -16.99
CA GLN A 208 3.68 -8.92 -17.12
C GLN A 208 3.36 -10.20 -17.91
N ILE A 209 2.58 -11.11 -17.33
CA ILE A 209 2.33 -12.46 -17.86
C ILE A 209 0.83 -12.75 -17.84
N ILE A 210 0.27 -13.22 -18.96
CA ILE A 210 -1.15 -13.56 -19.05
C ILE A 210 -1.44 -14.91 -18.36
N ASP A 211 -0.55 -15.90 -18.45
CA ASP A 211 -0.72 -17.21 -17.81
C ASP A 211 -0.43 -17.13 -16.30
N PRO A 212 -1.44 -17.26 -15.41
CA PRO A 212 -1.24 -17.18 -13.97
C PRO A 212 -0.34 -18.30 -13.42
N VAL A 213 -0.31 -19.47 -14.06
CA VAL A 213 0.55 -20.59 -13.65
C VAL A 213 2.01 -20.28 -13.96
N ALA A 214 2.29 -19.70 -15.11
CA ALA A 214 3.63 -19.25 -15.46
C ALA A 214 4.08 -18.09 -14.54
N ALA A 215 3.19 -17.18 -14.21
CA ALA A 215 3.47 -16.03 -13.36
C ALA A 215 3.91 -16.41 -11.94
N VAL A 216 3.25 -17.41 -11.32
CA VAL A 216 3.57 -17.83 -9.94
C VAL A 216 4.75 -18.78 -9.83
N LYS A 217 5.30 -19.26 -10.95
CA LYS A 217 6.35 -20.27 -10.92
C LYS A 217 7.61 -19.79 -10.19
N GLY A 218 7.89 -20.43 -9.05
CA GLY A 218 9.04 -20.12 -8.20
C GLY A 218 8.92 -18.80 -7.41
N ALA A 219 7.75 -18.19 -7.39
CA ALA A 219 7.50 -16.99 -6.58
C ALA A 219 7.51 -17.33 -5.08
N GLN A 220 8.18 -16.50 -4.29
CA GLN A 220 8.22 -16.60 -2.83
C GLN A 220 7.12 -15.77 -2.16
N VAL A 221 6.59 -14.78 -2.86
CA VAL A 221 5.45 -13.99 -2.41
C VAL A 221 4.37 -14.03 -3.48
N ILE A 222 3.18 -14.50 -3.12
CA ILE A 222 1.97 -14.41 -3.94
C ILE A 222 1.08 -13.34 -3.34
N TYR A 223 0.79 -12.33 -4.12
CA TYR A 223 -0.10 -11.24 -3.72
C TYR A 223 -1.36 -11.24 -4.58
N THR A 224 -2.50 -10.99 -4.01
CA THR A 224 -3.73 -10.72 -4.77
C THR A 224 -4.55 -9.62 -4.12
N ASP A 225 -5.46 -9.07 -4.87
CA ASP A 225 -6.41 -8.05 -4.43
C ASP A 225 -7.75 -8.25 -5.13
N THR A 226 -8.78 -7.54 -4.69
CA THR A 226 -10.13 -7.65 -5.24
C THR A 226 -10.11 -7.44 -6.76
N TRP A 227 -10.93 -8.22 -7.49
CA TRP A 227 -11.04 -8.07 -8.95
C TRP A 227 -11.77 -6.81 -9.38
N VAL A 228 -12.58 -6.24 -8.49
CA VAL A 228 -13.34 -5.00 -8.71
C VAL A 228 -12.84 -3.96 -7.72
N SER A 229 -12.01 -3.05 -8.20
CA SER A 229 -11.48 -1.94 -7.39
C SER A 229 -12.51 -0.84 -7.18
N MET A 230 -12.20 0.09 -6.30
CA MET A 230 -13.08 1.22 -5.99
C MET A 230 -13.40 2.06 -7.24
N GLY A 231 -14.71 2.28 -7.48
CA GLY A 231 -15.17 3.06 -8.64
C GLY A 231 -15.34 2.26 -9.92
N GLN A 232 -15.14 0.93 -9.88
CA GLN A 232 -15.27 0.04 -11.04
C GLN A 232 -16.52 -0.86 -10.94
N ASP A 233 -17.51 -0.47 -10.13
CA ASP A 233 -18.71 -1.27 -9.87
C ASP A 233 -19.50 -1.61 -11.16
N ASP A 234 -19.49 -0.70 -12.14
CA ASP A 234 -20.13 -0.89 -13.45
C ASP A 234 -19.49 -2.00 -14.29
N GLU A 235 -18.20 -2.34 -14.04
CA GLU A 235 -17.48 -3.41 -14.72
C GLU A 235 -17.59 -4.77 -13.99
N SER A 236 -18.24 -4.84 -12.85
CA SER A 236 -18.23 -5.99 -11.95
C SER A 236 -18.62 -7.30 -12.68
N ALA A 237 -19.69 -7.31 -13.46
CA ALA A 237 -20.14 -8.49 -14.20
C ALA A 237 -19.09 -8.98 -15.22
N LYS A 238 -18.45 -8.07 -15.97
CA LYS A 238 -17.40 -8.37 -16.94
C LYS A 238 -16.19 -8.94 -16.24
N ARG A 239 -15.73 -8.30 -15.16
CA ARG A 239 -14.56 -8.74 -14.39
C ARG A 239 -14.78 -10.13 -13.78
N LYS A 240 -15.94 -10.40 -13.20
CA LYS A 240 -16.32 -11.74 -12.68
C LYS A 240 -16.36 -12.83 -13.75
N SER A 241 -16.49 -12.51 -15.02
CA SER A 241 -16.42 -13.49 -16.11
C SER A 241 -14.98 -13.76 -16.58
N VAL A 242 -14.06 -12.82 -16.41
CA VAL A 242 -12.69 -12.86 -16.95
C VAL A 242 -11.65 -13.33 -15.93
N PHE A 243 -11.83 -12.95 -14.66
CA PHE A 243 -10.83 -13.17 -13.61
C PHE A 243 -10.81 -14.58 -12.94
N PRO A 244 -11.80 -15.47 -13.05
CA PRO A 244 -11.77 -16.76 -12.35
C PRO A 244 -10.50 -17.59 -12.53
N PRO A 245 -9.81 -17.60 -13.72
CA PRO A 245 -8.52 -18.30 -13.87
C PRO A 245 -7.40 -17.74 -12.99
N TYR A 246 -7.55 -16.52 -12.46
CA TYR A 246 -6.58 -15.80 -11.63
C TYR A 246 -6.89 -15.89 -10.13
N GLN A 247 -7.81 -16.77 -9.74
CA GLN A 247 -8.07 -17.04 -8.33
C GLN A 247 -6.85 -17.66 -7.65
N VAL A 248 -6.40 -17.08 -6.55
CA VAL A 248 -5.36 -17.67 -5.71
C VAL A 248 -5.97 -18.78 -4.86
N ASN A 249 -5.79 -20.02 -5.31
CA ASN A 249 -6.27 -21.24 -4.68
C ASN A 249 -5.10 -22.21 -4.45
N GLN A 250 -5.36 -23.32 -3.77
CA GLN A 250 -4.34 -24.32 -3.45
C GLN A 250 -3.65 -24.91 -4.71
N THR A 251 -4.35 -25.02 -5.84
CA THR A 251 -3.79 -25.54 -7.08
C THR A 251 -2.73 -24.57 -7.66
N LEU A 252 -3.04 -23.28 -7.66
CA LEU A 252 -2.11 -22.24 -8.09
C LEU A 252 -0.93 -22.12 -7.11
N LEU A 253 -1.21 -22.09 -5.81
CA LEU A 253 -0.20 -21.93 -4.75
C LEU A 253 0.84 -23.07 -4.78
N LYS A 254 0.46 -24.29 -5.12
CA LYS A 254 1.39 -25.44 -5.29
C LYS A 254 2.40 -25.25 -6.42
N LYS A 255 2.25 -24.27 -7.31
CA LYS A 255 3.19 -23.95 -8.40
C LYS A 255 4.24 -22.92 -7.99
N ALA A 256 4.00 -22.22 -6.89
CA ALA A 256 4.94 -21.28 -6.30
C ALA A 256 6.11 -21.98 -5.58
N ALA A 257 7.01 -21.22 -4.99
CA ALA A 257 8.04 -21.74 -4.12
C ALA A 257 7.42 -22.48 -2.91
N LYS A 258 8.11 -23.49 -2.41
CA LYS A 258 7.58 -24.34 -1.32
C LYS A 258 7.34 -23.54 -0.03
N ASP A 259 8.14 -22.52 0.19
CA ASP A 259 8.11 -21.59 1.34
C ASP A 259 7.37 -20.29 1.02
N ALA A 260 6.63 -20.24 -0.10
CA ALA A 260 5.89 -19.05 -0.50
C ALA A 260 4.87 -18.61 0.56
N ILE A 261 4.77 -17.30 0.74
CA ILE A 261 3.71 -16.67 1.53
C ILE A 261 2.63 -16.08 0.64
N VAL A 262 1.42 -15.98 1.17
CA VAL A 262 0.28 -15.36 0.48
C VAL A 262 -0.11 -14.08 1.19
N MET A 263 -0.30 -13.01 0.43
CA MET A 263 -0.62 -11.66 0.91
C MET A 263 -1.87 -11.10 0.21
N HIS A 264 -2.60 -10.24 0.91
CA HIS A 264 -3.77 -9.54 0.42
C HIS A 264 -4.02 -8.30 1.28
N CYS A 265 -4.22 -7.14 0.66
CA CYS A 265 -4.42 -5.87 1.39
C CYS A 265 -5.74 -5.78 2.17
N LEU A 266 -6.67 -6.72 1.94
CA LEU A 266 -8.03 -6.73 2.49
C LEU A 266 -8.85 -5.46 2.13
N PRO A 267 -10.20 -5.57 1.99
CA PRO A 267 -11.03 -6.76 2.26
C PRO A 267 -10.86 -7.83 1.18
N ALA A 268 -10.93 -9.10 1.55
CA ALA A 268 -10.91 -10.20 0.59
C ALA A 268 -12.34 -10.67 0.28
N HIS A 269 -12.65 -10.90 -1.00
CA HIS A 269 -13.86 -11.55 -1.45
C HIS A 269 -13.60 -13.05 -1.57
N ARG A 270 -13.72 -13.74 -0.44
CA ARG A 270 -13.45 -15.17 -0.34
C ARG A 270 -14.33 -15.98 -1.30
N GLY A 271 -13.71 -16.86 -2.08
CA GLY A 271 -14.35 -17.58 -3.18
C GLY A 271 -14.29 -16.85 -4.53
N GLU A 272 -13.90 -15.56 -4.56
CA GLU A 272 -13.57 -14.81 -5.77
C GLU A 272 -12.05 -14.84 -6.00
N GLU A 273 -11.29 -13.78 -5.66
CA GLU A 273 -9.85 -13.69 -5.91
C GLU A 273 -8.99 -14.63 -5.06
N ILE A 274 -9.50 -15.07 -3.92
CA ILE A 274 -8.80 -15.97 -3.00
C ILE A 274 -9.76 -16.98 -2.36
N THR A 275 -9.33 -18.23 -2.19
CA THR A 275 -10.14 -19.23 -1.48
C THR A 275 -9.93 -19.17 0.03
N ASP A 276 -10.92 -19.63 0.83
CA ASP A 276 -10.81 -19.70 2.30
C ASP A 276 -9.60 -20.53 2.74
N GLU A 277 -9.38 -21.67 2.09
CA GLU A 277 -8.25 -22.56 2.41
C GLU A 277 -6.88 -21.86 2.28
N VAL A 278 -6.73 -20.96 1.32
CA VAL A 278 -5.50 -20.18 1.14
C VAL A 278 -5.46 -19.01 2.11
N ALA A 279 -6.56 -18.27 2.25
CA ALA A 279 -6.64 -17.10 3.13
C ALA A 279 -6.39 -17.43 4.60
N ASP A 280 -6.83 -18.61 5.07
CA ASP A 280 -6.67 -19.07 6.44
C ASP A 280 -5.58 -20.17 6.59
N GLY A 281 -4.89 -20.50 5.49
CA GLY A 281 -3.85 -21.53 5.44
C GLY A 281 -2.53 -21.09 6.09
N PRO A 282 -1.59 -22.03 6.32
CA PRO A 282 -0.33 -21.77 7.03
C PRO A 282 0.62 -20.80 6.30
N GLN A 283 0.46 -20.64 4.98
CA GLN A 283 1.23 -19.72 4.15
C GLN A 283 0.65 -18.30 4.14
N SER A 284 -0.56 -18.10 4.68
CA SER A 284 -1.22 -16.80 4.72
C SER A 284 -0.49 -15.83 5.64
N ARG A 285 -0.34 -14.60 5.14
CA ARG A 285 0.15 -13.45 5.91
C ARG A 285 -0.84 -12.28 5.87
N LEU A 286 -2.09 -12.53 5.50
CA LEU A 286 -3.14 -11.51 5.36
C LEU A 286 -3.31 -10.65 6.63
N PHE A 287 -3.42 -11.30 7.78
CA PHE A 287 -3.60 -10.59 9.06
C PHE A 287 -2.30 -9.97 9.59
N PRO A 288 -1.15 -10.66 9.60
CA PRO A 288 0.13 -10.01 9.91
C PRO A 288 0.41 -8.77 9.04
N GLN A 289 0.15 -8.84 7.74
CA GLN A 289 0.23 -7.73 6.80
C GLN A 289 -0.71 -6.57 7.17
N ALA A 290 -1.98 -6.89 7.50
CA ALA A 290 -2.94 -5.88 7.94
C ALA A 290 -2.52 -5.19 9.26
N HIS A 291 -1.92 -5.94 10.19
CA HIS A 291 -1.38 -5.40 11.44
C HIS A 291 -0.14 -4.53 11.18
N ASN A 292 0.70 -4.90 10.21
CA ASN A 292 1.87 -4.12 9.82
C ASN A 292 1.53 -2.74 9.23
N ARG A 293 0.28 -2.50 8.80
CA ARG A 293 -0.20 -1.16 8.44
C ARG A 293 0.02 -0.15 9.57
N LEU A 294 -0.24 -0.56 10.80
CA LEU A 294 -0.03 0.29 11.98
C LEU A 294 1.45 0.69 12.14
N HIS A 295 2.35 -0.27 12.00
CA HIS A 295 3.78 -0.06 12.25
C HIS A 295 4.46 0.71 11.10
N ALA A 296 4.13 0.40 9.85
CA ALA A 296 4.59 1.16 8.69
C ALA A 296 4.11 2.61 8.75
N GLN A 297 2.85 2.85 9.14
CA GLN A 297 2.31 4.21 9.28
C GLN A 297 2.95 4.97 10.45
N LYS A 298 3.31 4.32 11.56
CA LYS A 298 4.12 4.95 12.61
C LYS A 298 5.45 5.45 12.06
N ALA A 299 6.16 4.62 11.27
CA ALA A 299 7.43 5.02 10.68
C ALA A 299 7.28 6.18 9.70
N ILE A 300 6.23 6.20 8.88
CA ILE A 300 5.91 7.32 7.99
C ILE A 300 5.67 8.60 8.80
N LEU A 301 4.85 8.53 9.85
CA LEU A 301 4.53 9.68 10.69
C LEU A 301 5.77 10.21 11.43
N VAL A 302 6.60 9.34 11.97
CA VAL A 302 7.87 9.74 12.64
C VAL A 302 8.81 10.39 11.63
N LYS A 303 8.98 9.83 10.44
CA LYS A 303 9.84 10.39 9.38
C LYS A 303 9.43 11.82 8.97
N LEU A 304 8.13 12.12 9.04
CA LEU A 304 7.60 13.40 8.57
C LEU A 304 7.42 14.45 9.69
N LEU A 305 7.24 14.02 10.95
CA LEU A 305 6.77 14.89 12.03
C LEU A 305 7.71 14.98 13.25
N ALA A 306 8.65 14.04 13.40
CA ALA A 306 9.59 14.01 14.54
C ALA A 306 10.90 14.78 14.31
#